data_a2393f207df35528bc852f78058ecc04
#
_entry.id   a2393f207df35528bc852f78058ecc04
#
_cell.length_a   1.000
_cell.length_b   1.000
_cell.length_c   1.000
_cell.angle_alpha   90.00
_cell.angle_beta   90.00
_cell.angle_gamma   90.00
#
_symmetry.space_group_name_H-M   'P 1'
#
loop_
_entity.id
_entity.type
_entity.pdbx_description
1 polymer ?
#
loop_
_entity_poly.entity_id
_entity_poly.type
_entity_poly.pdbx_seq_one_letter_code
_entity_poly.pdbx_strand_id
1 'polypeptide(L)'
;MTTDSPLNIQSLEKYHATMKKEEVAEALGVGRHIIAPLSRAGLIKPLGHPQKYCVKHYSRDLLAKNLADVNWLDKVVAAIHKHWRIKNARKRAKLAN
;
A
#
# COMPACT_ATOMS: atom_id res chain seq x y z
N MET A 1 26.22 -1.72 12.13
CA MET A 1 25.61 -1.72 11.94
C MET A 1 24.97 -1.63 11.25
N THR A 2 24.40 -1.56 10.98
CA THR A 2 23.71 -1.65 10.45
C THR A 2 23.19 -1.26 9.77
N THR A 3 22.82 -0.97 9.28
CA THR A 3 22.28 -0.68 8.60
C THR A 3 21.40 -0.75 8.18
N ASP A 4 20.92 -0.50 8.12
CA ASP A 4 19.91 -0.49 7.90
C ASP A 4 19.26 -0.10 6.77
N SER A 5 18.93 -0.78 5.82
CA SER A 5 18.01 -0.54 4.75
C SER A 5 16.64 -0.20 5.30
N PRO A 6 16.03 0.89 4.85
CA PRO A 6 14.67 1.22 5.30
C PRO A 6 13.63 0.20 4.83
N LEU A 7 13.96 -0.62 3.84
CA LEU A 7 13.09 -1.69 3.36
C LEU A 7 13.39 -3.02 4.02
N ASN A 8 14.21 -3.01 5.05
CA ASN A 8 14.54 -4.20 5.79
C ASN A 8 13.28 -4.75 6.47
N ILE A 9 13.11 -6.07 6.43
CA ILE A 9 12.00 -6.75 7.08
C ILE A 9 11.92 -6.39 8.57
N GLN A 10 13.07 -6.20 9.20
CA GLN A 10 13.14 -5.82 10.60
C GLN A 10 12.41 -4.51 10.90
N SER A 11 12.28 -3.63 9.91
CA SER A 11 11.57 -2.37 10.13
C SER A 11 10.08 -2.58 10.42
N LEU A 12 9.53 -3.73 10.06
CA LEU A 12 8.13 -4.04 10.30
C LEU A 12 7.88 -4.67 11.67
N GLU A 13 8.92 -5.03 12.40
CA GLU A 13 8.76 -5.65 13.71
C GLU A 13 8.09 -4.74 14.73
N LYS A 14 8.13 -3.43 14.51
CA LYS A 14 7.44 -2.49 15.38
C LYS A 14 5.93 -2.56 15.27
N TYR A 15 5.42 -3.20 14.22
CA TYR A 15 3.99 -3.35 14.03
C TYR A 15 3.50 -4.68 14.58
N HIS A 16 2.22 -4.74 14.90
CA HIS A 16 1.58 -5.98 15.32
C HIS A 16 1.39 -6.91 14.12
N ALA A 17 1.09 -8.18 14.39
CA ALA A 17 0.88 -9.17 13.35
C ALA A 17 -0.21 -8.75 12.36
N THR A 18 -1.23 -8.03 12.83
CA THR A 18 -2.24 -7.42 11.97
C THR A 18 -2.03 -5.90 11.97
N MET A 19 -2.09 -5.31 10.79
CA MET A 19 -1.83 -3.89 10.61
C MET A 19 -3.07 -3.19 10.04
N LYS A 20 -3.29 -1.96 10.47
CA LYS A 20 -4.33 -1.12 9.87
C LYS A 20 -3.79 -0.47 8.62
N LYS A 21 -4.70 0.08 7.79
CA LYS A 21 -4.29 0.70 6.52
C LYS A 21 -3.27 1.83 6.72
N GLU A 22 -3.41 2.60 7.79
CA GLU A 22 -2.48 3.69 8.08
C GLU A 22 -1.08 3.15 8.33
N GLU A 23 -0.99 2.01 9.01
CA GLU A 23 0.30 1.38 9.28
C GLU A 23 0.92 0.79 8.01
N VAL A 24 0.08 0.19 7.16
CA VAL A 24 0.54 -0.32 5.86
C VAL A 24 1.08 0.82 5.00
N ALA A 25 0.36 1.94 4.97
CA ALA A 25 0.79 3.12 4.21
C ALA A 25 2.12 3.65 4.74
N GLU A 26 2.28 3.71 6.05
CA GLU A 26 3.53 4.14 6.66
C GLU A 26 4.68 3.23 6.27
N ALA A 27 4.46 1.92 6.33
CA ALA A 27 5.48 0.94 5.97
C ALA A 27 5.88 1.04 4.50
N LEU A 28 4.93 1.36 3.62
CA LEU A 28 5.19 1.52 2.19
C LEU A 28 5.74 2.91 1.85
N GLY A 29 5.63 3.87 2.76
CA GLY A 29 6.06 5.23 2.50
C GLY A 29 5.11 6.02 1.60
N VAL A 30 3.82 5.70 1.65
CA VAL A 30 2.80 6.37 0.83
C VAL A 30 1.69 6.92 1.72
N GLY A 31 0.85 7.76 1.15
CA GLY A 31 -0.32 8.25 1.87
C GLY A 31 -1.38 7.15 2.02
N ARG A 32 -2.15 7.22 3.10
CA ARG A 32 -3.17 6.20 3.37
C ARG A 32 -4.21 6.09 2.26
N HIS A 33 -4.43 7.17 1.52
CA HIS A 33 -5.39 7.19 0.42
C HIS A 33 -4.95 6.30 -0.76
N ILE A 34 -3.68 5.89 -0.80
CA ILE A 34 -3.16 5.02 -1.85
C ILE A 34 -3.51 3.55 -1.58
N ILE A 35 -3.80 3.20 -0.33
CA ILE A 35 -4.07 1.80 0.03
C ILE A 35 -5.32 1.27 -0.71
N ALA A 36 -6.37 2.06 -0.83
CA ALA A 36 -7.57 1.62 -1.54
C ALA A 36 -7.31 1.31 -3.03
N PRO A 37 -6.61 2.17 -3.79
CA PRO A 37 -6.23 1.83 -5.16
C PRO A 37 -5.39 0.56 -5.26
N LEU A 38 -4.44 0.35 -4.34
CA LEU A 38 -3.61 -0.86 -4.34
C LEU A 38 -4.45 -2.10 -4.04
N SER A 39 -5.41 -1.97 -3.13
CA SER A 39 -6.32 -3.07 -2.81
C SER A 39 -7.19 -3.42 -4.00
N ARG A 40 -7.70 -2.44 -4.72
CA ARG A 40 -8.49 -2.66 -5.94
C ARG A 40 -7.67 -3.33 -7.03
N ALA A 41 -6.38 -3.05 -7.08
CA ALA A 41 -5.47 -3.68 -8.04
C ALA A 41 -5.09 -5.11 -7.64
N GLY A 42 -5.52 -5.57 -6.47
CA GLY A 42 -5.21 -6.91 -5.99
C GLY A 42 -3.81 -7.05 -5.40
N LEU A 43 -3.10 -5.95 -5.19
CA LEU A 43 -1.74 -5.98 -4.67
C LEU A 43 -1.70 -6.10 -3.16
N ILE A 44 -2.73 -5.60 -2.48
CA ILE A 44 -2.88 -5.67 -1.04
C ILE A 44 -4.27 -6.22 -0.76
N LYS A 45 -4.35 -7.27 0.07
CA LYS A 45 -5.63 -7.88 0.40
C LYS A 45 -5.84 -7.86 1.92
N PRO A 46 -6.98 -7.36 2.39
CA PRO A 46 -7.28 -7.41 3.82
C PRO A 46 -7.57 -8.84 4.28
N LEU A 47 -7.30 -9.09 5.54
CA LEU A 47 -7.58 -10.38 6.16
C LEU A 47 -9.07 -10.51 6.48
N GLY A 48 -9.57 -11.74 6.46
CA GLY A 48 -10.89 -12.04 7.00
C GLY A 48 -12.08 -11.60 6.18
N HIS A 49 -11.89 -11.26 4.92
CA HIS A 49 -12.99 -10.87 4.01
C HIS A 49 -13.93 -9.82 4.62
N PRO A 50 -13.41 -8.63 4.97
CA PRO A 50 -14.20 -7.61 5.65
C PRO A 50 -15.31 -7.05 4.78
N GLN A 51 -16.39 -6.64 5.41
CA GLN A 51 -17.48 -5.94 4.73
C GLN A 51 -17.04 -4.51 4.38
N LYS A 52 -17.82 -3.87 3.53
CA LYS A 52 -17.46 -2.60 2.89
C LYS A 52 -17.06 -1.50 3.88
N TYR A 53 -17.77 -1.36 4.98
CA TYR A 53 -17.53 -0.26 5.92
C TYR A 53 -16.82 -0.71 7.20
N CYS A 54 -16.29 -1.91 7.22
CA CYS A 54 -15.56 -2.41 8.38
C CYS A 54 -14.10 -1.96 8.35
N VAL A 55 -13.51 -1.84 9.53
CA VAL A 55 -12.06 -1.62 9.64
C VAL A 55 -11.34 -2.82 9.05
N LYS A 56 -10.38 -2.56 8.18
CA LYS A 56 -9.63 -3.63 7.51
C LYS A 56 -8.30 -3.83 8.20
N HIS A 57 -7.90 -5.10 8.28
CA HIS A 57 -6.63 -5.48 8.86
C HIS A 57 -5.80 -6.22 7.81
N TYR A 58 -4.50 -6.02 7.83
CA TYR A 58 -3.58 -6.59 6.85
C TYR A 58 -2.50 -7.38 7.57
N SER A 59 -1.98 -8.42 6.91
CA SER A 59 -0.93 -9.25 7.48
C SER A 59 0.43 -8.55 7.41
N ARG A 60 1.06 -8.36 8.56
CA ARG A 60 2.42 -7.83 8.61
C ARG A 60 3.40 -8.76 7.89
N ASP A 61 3.28 -10.06 8.14
CA ASP A 61 4.21 -11.03 7.54
C ASP A 61 4.08 -11.08 6.03
N LEU A 62 2.85 -11.02 5.52
CA LEU A 62 2.64 -11.00 4.07
C LEU A 62 3.20 -9.72 3.47
N LEU A 63 3.01 -8.59 4.14
CA LEU A 63 3.56 -7.32 3.67
C LEU A 63 5.09 -7.36 3.63
N ALA A 64 5.72 -7.91 4.68
CA ALA A 64 7.17 -8.04 4.73
C ALA A 64 7.68 -8.89 3.56
N LYS A 65 6.98 -9.98 3.25
CA LYS A 65 7.32 -10.85 2.14
C LYS A 65 7.21 -10.11 0.81
N ASN A 66 6.14 -9.33 0.65
CA ASN A 66 5.92 -8.55 -0.57
C ASN A 66 6.96 -7.44 -0.72
N LEU A 67 7.36 -6.79 0.37
CA LEU A 67 8.37 -5.74 0.31
C LEU A 67 9.74 -6.26 -0.13
N ALA A 68 10.00 -7.54 0.06
CA ALA A 68 11.25 -8.16 -0.40
C ALA A 68 11.20 -8.55 -1.87
N ASP A 69 10.04 -8.44 -2.51
CA ASP A 69 9.83 -8.83 -3.90
C ASP A 69 9.84 -7.59 -4.80
N VAL A 70 10.91 -7.44 -5.59
CA VAL A 70 11.06 -6.30 -6.48
C VAL A 70 9.95 -6.25 -7.53
N ASN A 71 9.50 -7.40 -8.01
CA ASN A 71 8.41 -7.44 -8.99
C ASN A 71 7.11 -6.91 -8.41
N TRP A 72 6.84 -7.22 -7.15
CA TRP A 72 5.66 -6.71 -6.48
C TRP A 72 5.76 -5.19 -6.30
N LEU A 73 6.94 -4.70 -5.90
CA LEU A 73 7.18 -3.26 -5.75
C LEU A 73 6.97 -2.53 -7.07
N ASP A 74 7.44 -3.13 -8.17
CA ASP A 74 7.26 -2.54 -9.50
C ASP A 74 5.76 -2.38 -9.82
N LYS A 75 4.97 -3.39 -9.51
CA LYS A 75 3.53 -3.35 -9.71
C LYS A 75 2.86 -2.29 -8.84
N VAL A 76 3.34 -2.14 -7.62
CA VAL A 76 2.83 -1.12 -6.71
C VAL A 76 3.09 0.27 -7.27
N VAL A 77 4.31 0.53 -7.71
CA VAL A 77 4.66 1.84 -8.27
C VAL A 77 3.85 2.11 -9.53
N ALA A 78 3.69 1.11 -10.39
CA ALA A 78 2.89 1.26 -11.60
C ALA A 78 1.43 1.59 -11.28
N ALA A 79 0.88 0.94 -10.26
CA ALA A 79 -0.50 1.18 -9.83
C ALA A 79 -0.66 2.60 -9.26
N ILE A 80 0.34 3.07 -8.53
CA ILE A 80 0.34 4.44 -7.98
C ILE A 80 0.38 5.46 -9.12
N HIS A 81 1.25 5.24 -10.11
CA HIS A 81 1.34 6.13 -11.26
C HIS A 81 0.03 6.17 -12.03
N LYS A 82 -0.60 5.02 -12.22
CA LYS A 82 -1.89 4.93 -12.90
C LYS A 82 -2.96 5.69 -12.13
N HIS A 83 -2.99 5.54 -10.81
CA HIS A 83 -3.94 6.25 -9.95
C HIS A 83 -3.82 7.77 -10.12
N TRP A 84 -2.60 8.29 -10.05
CA TRP A 84 -2.36 9.71 -10.19
C TRP A 84 -2.66 10.22 -11.59
N ARG A 85 -2.35 9.42 -12.62
CA ARG A 85 -2.63 9.77 -14.01
C ARG A 85 -4.13 9.95 -14.22
N ILE A 86 -4.93 9.01 -13.72
CA ILE A 86 -6.39 9.08 -13.84
C ILE A 86 -6.92 10.27 -13.08
N LYS A 87 -6.45 10.48 -11.86
CA LYS A 87 -6.89 11.60 -11.03
C LYS A 87 -6.54 12.93 -11.66
N ASN A 88 -5.34 13.06 -12.20
CA ASN A 88 -4.91 14.30 -12.85
C ASN A 88 -5.67 14.54 -14.16
N ALA A 89 -5.99 13.50 -14.91
CA ALA A 89 -6.79 13.62 -16.12
C ALA A 89 -8.20 14.14 -15.80
N ARG A 90 -8.81 13.61 -14.74
CA ARG A 90 -10.12 14.09 -14.29
C ARG A 90 -10.07 15.54 -13.86
N LYS A 91 -9.01 15.93 -13.17
CA LYS A 91 -8.82 17.30 -12.73
C LYS A 91 -8.69 18.26 -13.92
N ARG A 92 -7.90 17.87 -14.94
CA ARG A 92 -7.73 18.66 -16.14
C ARG A 92 -9.03 18.81 -16.92
N ALA A 93 -9.77 17.72 -17.07
CA ALA A 93 -11.05 17.75 -17.75
C ALA A 93 -12.03 18.69 -17.04
N LYS A 94 -12.02 18.68 -15.72
CA LYS A 94 -12.90 19.54 -14.92
C LYS A 94 -12.50 21.01 -15.09
N LEU A 95 -11.20 21.30 -15.16
CA LEU A 95 -10.71 22.66 -15.32
C LEU A 95 -10.92 23.18 -16.74
N ALA A 96 -10.96 22.29 -17.73
CA ALA A 96 -11.14 22.67 -19.13
C ALA A 96 -12.57 23.12 -19.41
N ASN A 97 -13.51 22.80 -18.54
CA ASN A 97 -14.87 23.23 -18.66
C ASN A 97 -15.12 24.47 -17.83
#